data_f76115378a8faf3f373884b688a9f8d6
#
_entry.id   f76115378a8faf3f373884b688a9f8d6
#
_cell.length_a   1.000
_cell.length_b   1.000
_cell.length_c   1.000
_cell.angle_alpha   90.00
_cell.angle_beta   90.00
_cell.angle_gamma   90.00
#
_symmetry.space_group_name_H-M   'P 1'
#
loop_
_entity.id
_entity.type
_entity.pdbx_description
1 polymer ?
#
loop_
_entity_poly.entity_id
_entity_poly.type
_entity_poly.pdbx_seq_one_letter_code
_entity_poly.pdbx_strand_id
1 'polypeptide(L)'
;MIIGYVFSHKNLNSKKCKMEVRKTQLKAYMISWYGPFHSIEEVKEWEKSNSSSNLYLLQGKRKSAKLFSYYCGQTKRDATTRFKDKYHCIRQMPNQLNIWIGTFTHRFKTEDINVVENLLIHLLSLGINEMQLLNERNLYFQSQNSVFLQNQWHNPNFHKQPDDTIKLALPEMTVYDATNNALKISKRLRPID
;
A
#
# COMPACT_ATOMS: atom_id res chain seq x y z
N MET A 1 -18.74 -10.86 -15.03
CA MET A 1 -18.58 -9.68 -15.91
C MET A 1 -19.64 -8.68 -15.50
N ILE A 2 -19.25 -7.61 -14.78
CA ILE A 2 -20.19 -6.58 -14.30
C ILE A 2 -20.10 -5.41 -15.29
N ILE A 3 -21.22 -5.08 -15.92
CA ILE A 3 -21.36 -3.98 -16.89
C ILE A 3 -21.92 -2.78 -16.11
N GLY A 4 -21.12 -1.74 -15.95
CA GLY A 4 -21.56 -0.49 -15.32
C GLY A 4 -21.81 0.59 -16.39
N TYR A 5 -22.92 1.28 -16.28
CA TYR A 5 -23.30 2.41 -17.16
C TYR A 5 -22.97 3.75 -16.49
N VAL A 6 -22.29 4.63 -17.19
CA VAL A 6 -22.06 6.02 -16.76
C VAL A 6 -22.87 6.95 -17.66
N PHE A 7 -23.79 7.73 -17.07
CA PHE A 7 -24.51 8.79 -17.78
C PHE A 7 -23.73 10.10 -17.68
N SER A 8 -23.35 10.66 -18.82
CA SER A 8 -22.84 12.02 -18.92
C SER A 8 -23.89 12.91 -19.57
N HIS A 9 -24.42 13.87 -18.83
CA HIS A 9 -25.28 14.90 -19.39
C HIS A 9 -24.45 16.01 -20.05
N LYS A 10 -24.40 16.05 -21.38
CA LYS A 10 -24.11 17.27 -22.15
C LYS A 10 -24.88 17.27 -23.48
N ASN A 11 -25.70 18.32 -23.61
CA ASN A 11 -26.30 18.95 -24.81
C ASN A 11 -26.82 18.06 -25.95
N LEU A 12 -28.14 18.16 -26.08
CA LEU A 12 -28.93 17.75 -27.24
C LEU A 12 -28.45 18.45 -28.52
N ASN A 13 -27.59 17.76 -29.27
CA ASN A 13 -27.50 17.90 -30.72
C ASN A 13 -27.16 16.51 -31.26
N SER A 14 -27.97 16.05 -32.21
CA SER A 14 -28.07 14.70 -32.79
C SER A 14 -26.75 14.15 -33.34
N LYS A 15 -25.85 13.74 -32.46
CA LYS A 15 -24.77 12.82 -32.80
C LYS A 15 -24.99 11.55 -32.01
N LYS A 16 -25.14 10.41 -32.70
CA LYS A 16 -25.19 9.05 -32.14
C LYS A 16 -24.20 8.95 -30.97
N CYS A 17 -24.70 8.93 -29.73
CA CYS A 17 -23.89 8.67 -28.55
C CYS A 17 -23.40 7.21 -28.67
N LYS A 18 -22.16 7.02 -29.09
CA LYS A 18 -21.50 5.73 -28.97
C LYS A 18 -21.25 5.51 -27.47
N MET A 19 -22.05 4.68 -26.86
CA MET A 19 -21.84 4.20 -25.51
C MET A 19 -20.55 3.35 -25.52
N GLU A 20 -19.44 3.94 -25.12
CA GLU A 20 -18.21 3.17 -24.87
C GLU A 20 -18.39 2.39 -23.55
N VAL A 21 -18.64 1.12 -23.65
CA VAL A 21 -18.58 0.20 -22.51
C VAL A 21 -17.12 0.07 -22.09
N ARG A 22 -16.72 0.83 -21.08
CA ARG A 22 -15.38 0.67 -20.49
C ARG A 22 -15.34 -0.68 -19.77
N LYS A 23 -14.59 -1.63 -20.32
CA LYS A 23 -14.29 -2.90 -19.64
C LYS A 23 -13.34 -2.60 -18.47
N THR A 24 -13.85 -2.55 -17.25
CA THR A 24 -13.01 -2.54 -16.06
C THR A 24 -12.32 -3.89 -15.93
N GLN A 25 -11.00 -3.88 -15.85
CA GLN A 25 -10.21 -5.08 -15.57
C GLN A 25 -10.03 -5.22 -14.06
N LEU A 26 -9.94 -6.46 -13.57
CA LEU A 26 -9.50 -6.74 -12.21
C LEU A 26 -7.98 -6.95 -12.23
N LYS A 27 -7.25 -6.13 -11.46
CA LYS A 27 -5.84 -6.32 -11.19
C LYS A 27 -5.67 -6.89 -9.79
N ALA A 28 -4.90 -7.97 -9.66
CA ALA A 28 -4.63 -8.62 -8.38
C ALA A 28 -3.16 -8.45 -8.00
N TYR A 29 -2.91 -8.03 -6.77
CA TYR A 29 -1.58 -7.82 -6.21
C TYR A 29 -1.43 -8.57 -4.90
N MET A 30 -0.29 -9.25 -4.74
CA MET A 30 0.09 -9.90 -3.49
C MET A 30 1.42 -9.33 -3.02
N ILE A 31 1.45 -8.86 -1.78
CA ILE A 31 2.63 -8.30 -1.15
C ILE A 31 3.00 -9.17 0.04
N SER A 32 4.25 -9.60 0.08
CA SER A 32 4.86 -10.20 1.27
C SER A 32 5.63 -9.13 2.04
N TRP A 33 5.18 -8.81 3.24
CA TRP A 33 5.79 -7.86 4.16
C TRP A 33 6.70 -8.59 5.13
N TYR A 34 7.95 -8.16 5.24
CA TYR A 34 8.96 -8.69 6.16
C TYR A 34 9.33 -7.62 7.18
N GLY A 35 9.30 -7.96 8.45
CA GLY A 35 9.57 -7.05 9.56
C GLY A 35 8.80 -7.44 10.83
N PRO A 36 8.77 -6.61 11.88
CA PRO A 36 9.46 -5.33 11.93
C PRO A 36 10.98 -5.50 12.06
N PHE A 37 11.72 -4.67 11.32
CA PHE A 37 13.12 -4.38 11.59
C PHE A 37 13.19 -3.14 12.48
N HIS A 38 14.10 -3.12 13.43
CA HIS A 38 14.21 -2.03 14.41
C HIS A 38 15.34 -1.04 14.10
N SER A 39 16.11 -1.33 13.06
CA SER A 39 17.19 -0.45 12.58
C SER A 39 17.38 -0.56 11.06
N ILE A 40 18.05 0.43 10.49
CA ILE A 40 18.45 0.41 9.07
C ILE A 40 19.49 -0.69 8.83
N GLU A 41 20.33 -0.96 9.81
CA GLU A 41 21.36 -1.98 9.77
C GLU A 41 20.77 -3.39 9.65
N GLU A 42 19.69 -3.69 10.38
CA GLU A 42 18.96 -4.96 10.24
C GLU A 42 18.36 -5.11 8.84
N VAL A 43 17.76 -4.06 8.28
CA VAL A 43 17.26 -4.08 6.91
C VAL A 43 18.40 -4.34 5.92
N LYS A 44 19.55 -3.67 6.10
CA LYS A 44 20.72 -3.85 5.24
C LYS A 44 21.24 -5.28 5.27
N GLU A 45 21.26 -5.92 6.43
CA GLU A 45 21.70 -7.32 6.54
C GLU A 45 20.71 -8.25 5.85
N TRP A 46 19.42 -8.04 6.04
CA TRP A 46 18.38 -8.81 5.37
C TRP A 46 18.42 -8.65 3.83
N GLU A 47 18.65 -7.42 3.32
CA GLU A 47 18.76 -7.13 1.89
C GLU A 47 19.92 -7.85 1.20
N LYS A 48 21.01 -8.21 1.90
CA LYS A 48 22.13 -8.98 1.31
C LYS A 48 21.69 -10.33 0.73
N SER A 49 20.71 -10.96 1.34
CA SER A 49 20.19 -12.27 0.93
C SER A 49 18.85 -12.18 0.19
N ASN A 50 18.23 -11.00 0.15
CA ASN A 50 16.89 -10.78 -0.36
C ASN A 50 16.87 -9.58 -1.32
N SER A 51 17.05 -9.82 -2.60
CA SER A 51 17.09 -8.76 -3.60
C SER A 51 15.71 -8.18 -3.90
N SER A 52 15.68 -6.88 -4.18
CA SER A 52 14.55 -6.06 -4.68
C SER A 52 13.43 -5.74 -3.69
N SER A 53 13.69 -4.75 -2.85
CA SER A 53 12.63 -4.07 -2.10
C SER A 53 11.88 -3.11 -3.00
N ASN A 54 10.58 -3.30 -3.17
CA ASN A 54 9.77 -2.38 -3.98
C ASN A 54 8.96 -1.41 -3.12
N LEU A 55 8.49 -1.85 -1.94
CA LEU A 55 7.70 -1.06 -1.01
C LEU A 55 8.32 -1.09 0.37
N TYR A 56 8.05 -0.09 1.17
CA TYR A 56 8.40 -0.09 2.59
C TYR A 56 7.36 0.67 3.41
N LEU A 57 7.17 0.20 4.64
CA LEU A 57 6.35 0.86 5.65
C LEU A 57 7.24 1.24 6.81
N LEU A 58 7.05 2.43 7.31
CA LEU A 58 7.73 2.94 8.49
C LEU A 58 6.71 3.27 9.57
N GLN A 59 7.01 2.89 10.78
CA GLN A 59 6.32 3.32 11.99
C GLN A 59 7.39 3.77 12.98
N GLY A 60 7.18 4.92 13.60
CA GLY A 60 8.13 5.40 14.60
C GLY A 60 7.60 6.65 15.30
N LYS A 61 8.31 7.10 16.31
CA LYS A 61 7.95 8.31 17.04
C LYS A 61 8.86 9.47 16.68
N ARG A 62 8.27 10.62 16.42
CA ARG A 62 8.99 11.90 16.35
C ARG A 62 9.58 12.24 17.72
N LYS A 63 10.61 13.07 17.74
CA LYS A 63 11.19 13.58 18.98
C LYS A 63 10.07 14.21 19.83
N SER A 64 9.95 13.77 21.07
CA SER A 64 8.92 14.24 22.02
C SER A 64 7.46 13.95 21.66
N ALA A 65 7.17 13.16 20.61
CA ALA A 65 5.81 12.78 20.26
C ALA A 65 5.31 11.62 21.13
N LYS A 66 4.05 11.70 21.56
CA LYS A 66 3.38 10.59 22.28
C LYS A 66 2.88 9.52 21.31
N LEU A 67 2.41 9.94 20.13
CA LEU A 67 1.81 9.07 19.13
C LEU A 67 2.85 8.62 18.08
N PHE A 68 2.61 7.45 17.51
CA PHE A 68 3.39 6.96 16.39
C PHE A 68 3.08 7.75 15.11
N SER A 69 4.10 7.95 14.29
CA SER A 69 3.98 8.43 12.92
C SER A 69 4.18 7.26 11.96
N TYR A 70 3.51 7.32 10.82
CA TYR A 70 3.51 6.27 9.81
C TYR A 70 3.88 6.85 8.45
N TYR A 71 4.50 6.03 7.62
CA TYR A 71 4.83 6.39 6.25
C TYR A 71 4.87 5.15 5.36
N CYS A 72 4.27 5.22 4.19
CA CYS A 72 4.41 4.22 3.13
C CYS A 72 5.18 4.83 1.96
N GLY A 73 6.11 4.07 1.38
CA GLY A 73 6.86 4.51 0.22
C GLY A 73 7.31 3.37 -0.66
N GLN A 74 7.83 3.73 -1.83
CA GLN A 74 8.40 2.78 -2.78
C GLN A 74 9.86 3.15 -3.13
N THR A 75 10.59 2.17 -3.62
CA THR A 75 11.94 2.34 -4.11
C THR A 75 12.26 1.38 -5.26
N LYS A 76 13.04 1.87 -6.25
CA LYS A 76 13.63 1.04 -7.31
C LYS A 76 15.04 0.56 -6.94
N ARG A 77 15.54 0.99 -5.81
CA ARG A 77 16.85 0.67 -5.22
C ARG A 77 16.59 -0.12 -3.94
N ASP A 78 17.67 -0.57 -3.30
CA ASP A 78 17.61 -1.08 -1.94
C ASP A 78 16.97 -0.03 -1.01
N ALA A 79 16.12 -0.46 -0.10
CA ALA A 79 15.45 0.43 0.83
C ALA A 79 16.47 1.16 1.72
N THR A 80 17.54 0.49 2.13
CA THR A 80 18.63 1.11 2.89
C THR A 80 19.32 2.24 2.15
N THR A 81 19.45 2.16 0.83
CA THR A 81 19.96 3.25 0.00
C THR A 81 18.97 4.41 -0.03
N ARG A 82 17.67 4.12 -0.12
CA ARG A 82 16.60 5.13 -0.09
C ARG A 82 16.55 5.85 1.26
N PHE A 83 16.71 5.14 2.37
CA PHE A 83 16.68 5.71 3.73
C PHE A 83 17.80 6.70 4.01
N LYS A 84 18.92 6.62 3.28
CA LYS A 84 20.05 7.57 3.40
C LYS A 84 19.80 8.91 2.71
N ASP A 85 18.78 9.02 1.87
CA ASP A 85 18.48 10.28 1.17
C ASP A 85 18.29 11.42 2.19
N LYS A 86 18.85 12.60 1.89
CA LYS A 86 18.94 13.75 2.81
C LYS A 86 17.58 14.16 3.40
N TYR A 87 16.53 14.06 2.62
CA TYR A 87 15.19 14.52 3.00
C TYR A 87 14.21 13.35 3.27
N HIS A 88 14.73 12.15 3.49
CA HIS A 88 13.88 11.00 3.75
C HIS A 88 13.19 11.11 5.11
N CYS A 89 11.88 10.84 5.16
CA CYS A 89 11.03 11.00 6.34
C CYS A 89 11.44 10.13 7.54
N ILE A 90 12.20 9.04 7.34
CA ILE A 90 12.71 8.19 8.43
C ILE A 90 13.46 8.99 9.49
N ARG A 91 14.13 10.10 9.09
CA ARG A 91 14.83 10.99 10.01
C ARG A 91 13.91 11.75 10.97
N GLN A 92 12.61 11.80 10.65
CA GLN A 92 11.61 12.41 11.51
C GLN A 92 11.11 11.43 12.59
N MET A 93 11.50 10.15 12.51
CA MET A 93 11.07 9.07 13.41
C MET A 93 12.26 8.41 14.12
N PRO A 94 13.02 9.17 14.96
CA PRO A 94 14.24 8.65 15.58
C PRO A 94 13.99 7.64 16.70
N ASN A 95 12.76 7.53 17.19
CA ASN A 95 12.43 6.72 18.35
C ASN A 95 11.46 5.59 18.00
N GLN A 96 11.68 4.41 18.58
CA GLN A 96 10.80 3.24 18.42
C GLN A 96 10.49 2.94 16.94
N LEU A 97 11.54 2.95 16.13
CA LEU A 97 11.44 2.71 14.69
C LEU A 97 11.12 1.24 14.42
N ASN A 98 10.09 1.02 13.63
CA ASN A 98 9.74 -0.26 13.03
C ASN A 98 9.68 -0.08 11.50
N ILE A 99 10.33 -0.97 10.79
CA ILE A 99 10.43 -0.96 9.32
C ILE A 99 9.89 -2.29 8.81
N TRP A 100 9.02 -2.24 7.82
CA TRP A 100 8.61 -3.42 7.05
C TRP A 100 9.02 -3.21 5.59
N ILE A 101 9.56 -4.25 4.98
CA ILE A 101 9.93 -4.29 3.57
C ILE A 101 8.91 -5.15 2.84
N GLY A 102 8.26 -4.57 1.83
CA GLY A 102 7.25 -5.22 1.02
C GLY A 102 7.82 -5.65 -0.33
N THR A 103 7.65 -6.92 -0.65
CA THR A 103 8.03 -7.49 -1.95
C THR A 103 6.79 -8.02 -2.66
N PHE A 104 6.78 -7.90 -3.98
CA PHE A 104 5.73 -8.51 -4.79
C PHE A 104 6.07 -9.96 -5.10
N THR A 105 5.07 -10.82 -5.06
CA THR A 105 5.22 -12.26 -5.38
C THR A 105 5.59 -12.48 -6.85
N HIS A 106 5.23 -11.53 -7.74
CA HIS A 106 5.51 -11.59 -9.17
C HIS A 106 6.13 -10.29 -9.67
N ARG A 107 6.75 -10.32 -10.86
CA ARG A 107 7.28 -9.10 -11.49
C ARG A 107 6.12 -8.19 -11.93
N PHE A 108 6.11 -6.97 -11.42
CA PHE A 108 5.16 -5.93 -11.78
C PHE A 108 5.85 -4.78 -12.52
N LYS A 109 5.06 -4.05 -13.31
CA LYS A 109 5.50 -2.80 -13.93
C LYS A 109 5.54 -1.67 -12.89
N THR A 110 6.29 -0.63 -13.18
CA THR A 110 6.36 0.56 -12.28
C THR A 110 4.97 1.17 -12.02
N GLU A 111 4.09 1.17 -13.04
CA GLU A 111 2.72 1.68 -12.88
C GLU A 111 1.91 0.88 -11.86
N ASP A 112 2.11 -0.43 -11.82
CA ASP A 112 1.43 -1.31 -10.85
C ASP A 112 1.91 -1.03 -9.42
N ILE A 113 3.22 -0.80 -9.25
CA ILE A 113 3.80 -0.43 -7.94
C ILE A 113 3.21 0.89 -7.46
N ASN A 114 3.08 1.89 -8.35
CA ASN A 114 2.45 3.17 -8.02
C ASN A 114 0.98 3.00 -7.60
N VAL A 115 0.23 2.15 -8.30
CA VAL A 115 -1.18 1.87 -7.95
C VAL A 115 -1.27 1.28 -6.55
N VAL A 116 -0.40 0.33 -6.23
CA VAL A 116 -0.39 -0.33 -4.93
C VAL A 116 0.06 0.62 -3.82
N GLU A 117 1.14 1.40 -4.02
CA GLU A 117 1.58 2.41 -3.06
C GLU A 117 0.45 3.40 -2.74
N ASN A 118 -0.23 3.91 -3.77
CA ASN A 118 -1.33 4.87 -3.60
C ASN A 118 -2.49 4.24 -2.81
N LEU A 119 -2.84 2.99 -3.09
CA LEU A 119 -3.88 2.27 -2.35
C LEU A 119 -3.48 2.06 -0.88
N LEU A 120 -2.22 1.69 -0.61
CA LEU A 120 -1.71 1.52 0.75
C LEU A 120 -1.72 2.83 1.55
N ILE A 121 -1.30 3.95 0.93
CA ILE A 121 -1.33 5.27 1.57
C ILE A 121 -2.78 5.66 1.88
N HIS A 122 -3.71 5.42 0.96
CA HIS A 122 -5.13 5.67 1.20
C HIS A 122 -5.67 4.83 2.36
N LEU A 123 -5.36 3.53 2.41
CA LEU A 123 -5.76 2.66 3.52
C LEU A 123 -5.21 3.15 4.87
N LEU A 124 -3.94 3.57 4.91
CA LEU A 124 -3.33 4.16 6.10
C LEU A 124 -4.07 5.45 6.51
N SER A 125 -4.46 6.31 5.57
CA SER A 125 -5.19 7.53 5.86
C SER A 125 -6.58 7.29 6.46
N LEU A 126 -7.19 6.15 6.14
CA LEU A 126 -8.48 5.74 6.71
C LEU A 126 -8.35 5.08 8.08
N GLY A 127 -7.25 4.36 8.31
CA GLY A 127 -7.03 3.56 9.53
C GLY A 127 -6.24 4.27 10.62
N ILE A 128 -5.55 5.36 10.29
CA ILE A 128 -4.67 6.11 11.19
C ILE A 128 -5.11 7.58 11.16
N ASN A 129 -5.02 8.25 12.31
CA ASN A 129 -5.26 9.70 12.37
C ASN A 129 -4.32 10.42 11.39
N GLU A 130 -4.86 11.32 10.57
CA GLU A 130 -4.12 12.06 9.53
C GLU A 130 -2.87 12.79 10.08
N MET A 131 -2.92 13.28 11.31
CA MET A 131 -1.78 13.92 11.97
C MET A 131 -0.61 12.98 12.25
N GLN A 132 -0.81 11.66 12.17
CA GLN A 132 0.20 10.63 12.36
C GLN A 132 0.76 10.09 11.04
N LEU A 133 0.06 10.29 9.91
CA LEU A 133 0.52 9.89 8.60
C LEU A 133 1.46 10.96 8.03
N LEU A 134 2.68 10.57 7.63
CA LEU A 134 3.67 11.47 7.05
C LEU A 134 3.58 11.60 5.53
N ASN A 135 2.73 10.80 4.89
CA ASN A 135 2.44 10.96 3.48
C ASN A 135 1.53 12.17 3.27
N GLU A 136 1.99 13.13 2.49
CA GLU A 136 1.23 14.36 2.15
C GLU A 136 0.46 14.23 0.83
N ARG A 137 0.73 13.16 0.07
CA ARG A 137 0.13 12.88 -1.24
C ARG A 137 -0.53 11.51 -1.22
N ASN A 138 -1.40 11.28 -2.21
CA ASN A 138 -2.08 9.99 -2.42
C ASN A 138 -3.02 9.58 -1.26
N LEU A 139 -3.53 10.55 -0.51
CA LEU A 139 -4.49 10.31 0.58
C LEU A 139 -5.84 9.82 0.06
N TYR A 140 -6.13 10.03 -1.23
CA TYR A 140 -7.32 9.53 -1.92
C TYR A 140 -6.91 8.57 -3.02
N PHE A 141 -7.59 7.44 -3.11
CA PHE A 141 -7.34 6.43 -4.13
C PHE A 141 -8.46 6.40 -5.15
N GLN A 142 -8.10 6.44 -6.42
CA GLN A 142 -8.99 6.20 -7.53
C GLN A 142 -8.24 5.47 -8.64
N SER A 143 -8.87 4.46 -9.23
CA SER A 143 -8.32 3.68 -10.34
C SER A 143 -9.39 3.40 -11.37
N GLN A 144 -9.00 3.34 -12.64
CA GLN A 144 -9.88 2.91 -13.74
C GLN A 144 -10.16 1.40 -13.69
N ASN A 145 -9.29 0.64 -13.04
CA ASN A 145 -9.42 -0.80 -12.88
C ASN A 145 -9.77 -1.15 -11.43
N SER A 146 -10.56 -2.20 -11.26
CA SER A 146 -10.75 -2.80 -9.94
C SER A 146 -9.44 -3.42 -9.45
N VAL A 147 -9.17 -3.30 -8.15
CA VAL A 147 -7.91 -3.76 -7.55
C VAL A 147 -8.20 -4.72 -6.42
N PHE A 148 -7.61 -5.90 -6.47
CA PHE A 148 -7.52 -6.82 -5.35
C PHE A 148 -6.11 -6.74 -4.77
N LEU A 149 -5.99 -6.45 -3.48
CA LEU A 149 -4.73 -6.39 -2.76
C LEU A 149 -4.76 -7.38 -1.61
N GLN A 150 -3.73 -8.24 -1.54
CA GLN A 150 -3.48 -9.13 -0.42
C GLN A 150 -2.14 -8.78 0.24
N ASN A 151 -2.17 -8.53 1.54
CA ASN A 151 -1.00 -8.32 2.38
C ASN A 151 -0.71 -9.60 3.19
N GLN A 152 0.48 -10.13 3.05
CA GLN A 152 0.99 -11.27 3.82
C GLN A 152 2.12 -10.78 4.73
N TRP A 153 2.00 -11.03 6.03
CA TRP A 153 2.95 -10.53 7.03
C TRP A 153 3.86 -11.64 7.51
N HIS A 154 5.17 -11.37 7.48
CA HIS A 154 6.23 -12.30 7.89
C HIS A 154 7.19 -11.58 8.84
N ASN A 155 7.75 -12.35 9.79
CA ASN A 155 8.94 -11.88 10.50
C ASN A 155 10.16 -11.91 9.54
N PRO A 156 11.31 -11.31 9.91
CA PRO A 156 12.51 -11.32 9.07
C PRO A 156 12.99 -12.73 8.65
N ASN A 157 12.63 -13.78 9.42
CA ASN A 157 12.96 -15.16 9.15
C ASN A 157 11.88 -15.92 8.35
N PHE A 158 10.98 -15.19 7.68
CA PHE A 158 9.92 -15.74 6.81
C PHE A 158 8.79 -16.50 7.52
N HIS A 159 8.74 -16.52 8.84
CA HIS A 159 7.60 -17.08 9.57
C HIS A 159 6.43 -16.06 9.57
N LYS A 160 5.21 -16.57 9.39
CA LYS A 160 4.01 -15.73 9.47
C LYS A 160 3.94 -15.05 10.83
N GLN A 161 3.77 -13.73 10.85
CA GLN A 161 3.64 -12.98 12.09
C GLN A 161 2.29 -13.16 12.76
N PRO A 162 2.25 -13.22 14.09
CA PRO A 162 1.03 -13.00 14.86
C PRO A 162 0.50 -11.57 14.67
N ASP A 163 -0.68 -11.31 15.19
CA ASP A 163 -1.34 -10.00 15.05
C ASP A 163 -0.44 -8.85 15.54
N ASP A 164 -0.33 -7.82 14.71
CA ASP A 164 0.44 -6.61 14.96
C ASP A 164 -0.45 -5.38 14.71
N THR A 165 -0.16 -4.27 15.38
CA THR A 165 -0.90 -3.01 15.24
C THR A 165 -0.95 -2.48 13.81
N ILE A 166 0.09 -2.72 13.01
CA ILE A 166 0.10 -2.30 11.60
C ILE A 166 -0.95 -3.01 10.76
N LYS A 167 -1.33 -4.24 11.10
CA LYS A 167 -2.38 -5.00 10.42
C LYS A 167 -3.77 -4.41 10.64
N LEU A 168 -3.97 -3.64 11.71
CA LEU A 168 -5.23 -2.93 11.94
C LEU A 168 -5.42 -1.81 10.91
N ALA A 169 -4.34 -1.14 10.54
CA ALA A 169 -4.35 -0.06 9.54
C ALA A 169 -4.28 -0.59 8.10
N LEU A 170 -3.57 -1.72 7.90
CA LEU A 170 -3.44 -2.37 6.60
C LEU A 170 -4.01 -3.80 6.67
N PRO A 171 -5.26 -4.00 6.25
CA PRO A 171 -5.93 -5.29 6.31
C PRO A 171 -5.28 -6.32 5.39
N GLU A 172 -5.43 -7.60 5.74
CA GLU A 172 -4.87 -8.70 4.93
C GLU A 172 -5.43 -8.72 3.51
N MET A 173 -6.68 -8.28 3.34
CA MET A 173 -7.33 -8.29 2.04
C MET A 173 -8.15 -7.03 1.83
N THR A 174 -7.99 -6.43 0.66
CA THR A 174 -8.70 -5.22 0.24
C THR A 174 -9.15 -5.38 -1.21
N VAL A 175 -10.38 -4.97 -1.49
CA VAL A 175 -10.90 -4.88 -2.85
C VAL A 175 -11.36 -3.47 -3.11
N TYR A 176 -10.78 -2.83 -4.12
CA TYR A 176 -11.31 -1.61 -4.69
C TYR A 176 -12.15 -1.94 -5.92
N ASP A 177 -13.40 -1.54 -5.90
CA ASP A 177 -14.34 -1.67 -7.02
C ASP A 177 -14.37 -0.37 -7.82
N ALA A 178 -13.75 -0.37 -8.99
CA ALA A 178 -13.68 0.81 -9.84
C ALA A 178 -15.06 1.24 -10.41
N THR A 179 -16.00 0.30 -10.53
CA THR A 179 -17.34 0.60 -11.07
C THR A 179 -18.14 1.46 -10.09
N ASN A 180 -18.06 1.12 -8.80
CA ASN A 180 -18.81 1.78 -7.74
C ASN A 180 -17.97 2.81 -6.97
N ASN A 181 -16.67 2.96 -7.32
CA ASN A 181 -15.70 3.75 -6.56
C ASN A 181 -15.74 3.40 -5.07
N ALA A 182 -15.77 2.10 -4.77
CA ALA A 182 -15.98 1.58 -3.42
C ALA A 182 -14.82 0.71 -2.95
N LEU A 183 -14.46 0.86 -1.68
CA LEU A 183 -13.44 0.08 -1.02
C LEU A 183 -14.09 -0.93 -0.08
N LYS A 184 -13.75 -2.22 -0.26
CA LYS A 184 -14.15 -3.32 0.62
C LYS A 184 -12.93 -3.88 1.32
N ILE A 185 -13.00 -3.98 2.63
CA ILE A 185 -11.89 -4.38 3.48
C ILE A 185 -12.30 -5.65 4.22
N SER A 186 -11.44 -6.68 4.19
CA SER A 186 -11.59 -7.87 5.01
C SER A 186 -10.40 -8.02 5.95
N LYS A 187 -10.68 -8.21 7.23
CA LYS A 187 -9.64 -8.39 8.25
C LYS A 187 -9.12 -9.83 8.33
N ARG A 188 -9.82 -10.80 7.76
CA ARG A 188 -9.41 -12.22 7.76
C ARG A 188 -9.94 -12.92 6.51
N LEU A 189 -9.08 -13.73 5.88
CA LEU A 189 -9.53 -14.78 4.97
C LEU A 189 -10.28 -15.81 5.84
N ARG A 190 -11.58 -15.93 5.66
CA ARG A 190 -12.32 -17.07 6.22
C ARG A 190 -11.98 -18.29 5.36
N PRO A 191 -11.66 -19.46 5.97
CA PRO A 191 -11.65 -20.71 5.22
C PRO A 191 -13.01 -20.85 4.50
N ILE A 192 -12.98 -21.29 3.28
CA ILE A 192 -14.18 -21.72 2.58
C ILE A 192 -14.42 -23.14 3.11
N ASP A 193 -15.45 -23.29 3.96
CA ASP A 193 -15.92 -24.59 4.42
C ASP A 193 -16.57 -25.34 3.25
#